data_914a00303cfc3a5bc3864c521a186a3f
#
_entry.id   914a00303cfc3a5bc3864c521a186a3f
#
_cell.length_a   1.000
_cell.length_b   1.000
_cell.length_c   1.000
_cell.angle_alpha   90.00
_cell.angle_beta   90.00
_cell.angle_gamma   90.00
#
_symmetry.space_group_name_H-M   'P 1'
#
loop_
_entity.id
_entity.type
_entity.pdbx_description
1 polymer ?
#
loop_
_entity_poly.entity_id
_entity_poly.type
_entity_poly.pdbx_seq_one_letter_code
_entity_poly.pdbx_strand_id
1 'polypeptide(L)' 'MDTVQELERRIVELEIQTALQEDVISGLNAMVAELRQTLDLQQAQLRLLYQKMQDRNPDAQEPYSLRDEIPPHY' A
#
# COMPACT_ATOMS: atom_id res chain seq x y z
N MET A 1 50.33 11.66 7.53
CA MET A 1 49.75 11.34 7.35
C MET A 1 48.70 11.78 7.41
N ASP A 2 48.09 11.71 7.10
CA ASP A 2 47.14 12.27 6.88
C ASP A 2 45.99 11.73 7.48
N THR A 3 45.93 11.61 8.76
CA THR A 3 44.78 11.18 9.48
C THR A 3 43.62 12.12 9.22
N VAL A 4 43.92 13.39 9.18
CA VAL A 4 42.89 14.38 8.93
C VAL A 4 42.32 14.20 7.53
N GLN A 5 43.16 14.00 6.55
CA GLN A 5 42.71 13.82 5.20
C GLN A 5 41.88 12.54 5.07
N GLU A 6 42.33 11.51 5.77
CA GLU A 6 41.58 10.27 5.73
C GLU A 6 40.20 10.45 6.33
N LEU A 7 40.11 11.16 7.46
CA LEU A 7 38.81 11.39 8.06
C LEU A 7 37.91 12.25 7.18
N GLU A 8 38.52 13.26 6.54
CA GLU A 8 37.77 14.11 5.65
C GLU A 8 37.17 13.29 4.49
N ARG A 9 37.95 12.37 3.96
CA ARG A 9 37.49 11.55 2.88
C ARG A 9 36.32 10.69 3.34
N ARG A 10 36.42 10.14 4.55
CA ARG A 10 35.37 9.31 5.08
C ARG A 10 34.09 10.11 5.34
N ILE A 11 34.24 11.34 5.80
CA ILE A 11 33.08 12.18 6.00
C ILE A 11 32.37 12.45 4.67
N VAL A 12 33.13 12.73 3.64
CA VAL A 12 32.53 12.99 2.34
C VAL A 12 31.79 11.75 1.87
N GLU A 13 32.37 10.56 2.05
CA GLU A 13 31.71 9.35 1.64
C GLU A 13 30.44 9.14 2.41
N LEU A 14 30.46 9.41 3.71
CA LEU A 14 29.26 9.26 4.52
C LEU A 14 28.18 10.24 4.11
N GLU A 15 28.57 11.44 3.76
CA GLU A 15 27.61 12.43 3.32
C GLU A 15 26.92 11.98 2.02
N ILE A 16 27.72 11.40 1.13
CA ILE A 16 27.15 10.91 -0.12
C ILE A 16 26.18 9.77 0.16
N GLN A 17 26.58 8.85 1.04
CA GLN A 17 25.70 7.74 1.37
C GLN A 17 24.42 8.21 2.03
N THR A 18 24.55 9.20 2.91
CA THR A 18 23.37 9.73 3.58
C THR A 18 22.43 10.36 2.58
N ALA A 19 22.95 11.11 1.63
CA ALA A 19 22.12 11.74 0.62
C ALA A 19 21.39 10.68 -0.22
N LEU A 20 22.09 9.61 -0.58
CA LEU A 20 21.47 8.55 -1.33
C LEU A 20 20.38 7.84 -0.53
N GLN A 21 20.65 7.64 0.76
CA GLN A 21 19.63 7.01 1.61
C GLN A 21 18.40 7.89 1.75
N GLU A 22 18.61 9.19 1.85
CA GLU A 22 17.47 10.10 1.95
C GLU A 22 16.62 10.05 0.69
N ASP A 23 17.26 9.92 -0.46
CA ASP A 23 16.53 9.80 -1.69
C ASP A 23 15.69 8.52 -1.70
N VAL A 24 16.28 7.43 -1.24
CA VAL A 24 15.55 6.17 -1.19
C VAL A 24 14.36 6.28 -0.24
N ILE A 25 14.58 6.89 0.91
CA ILE A 25 13.51 7.04 1.88
C ILE A 25 12.39 7.89 1.31
N SER A 26 12.73 8.98 0.63
CA SER A 26 11.71 9.80 0.01
C SER A 26 10.92 9.02 -1.02
N GLY A 27 11.60 8.23 -1.82
CA GLY A 27 10.92 7.40 -2.81
C GLY A 27 9.99 6.40 -2.17
N LEU A 28 10.47 5.75 -1.10
CA LEU A 28 9.63 4.78 -0.41
C LEU A 28 8.42 5.44 0.22
N ASN A 29 8.60 6.62 0.81
CA ASN A 29 7.48 7.32 1.38
C ASN A 29 6.43 7.65 0.34
N ALA A 30 6.87 8.06 -0.84
CA ALA A 30 5.93 8.35 -1.93
C ALA A 30 5.19 7.10 -2.35
N MET A 31 5.89 5.98 -2.42
CA MET A 31 5.25 4.73 -2.79
C MET A 31 4.24 4.29 -1.75
N VAL A 32 4.57 4.45 -0.48
CA VAL A 32 3.64 4.09 0.58
C VAL A 32 2.38 4.95 0.48
N ALA A 33 2.55 6.23 0.20
CA ALA A 33 1.41 7.12 0.07
C ALA A 33 0.51 6.69 -1.08
N GLU A 34 1.12 6.30 -2.20
CA GLU A 34 0.34 5.84 -3.33
C GLU A 34 -0.39 4.55 -3.02
N LEU A 35 0.28 3.64 -2.33
CA LEU A 35 -0.36 2.38 -1.97
C LEU A 35 -1.54 2.61 -1.04
N ARG A 36 -1.41 3.56 -0.13
CA ARG A 36 -2.51 3.86 0.75
C ARG A 36 -3.70 4.41 0.00
N GLN A 37 -3.43 5.29 -0.96
CA GLN A 37 -4.51 5.82 -1.77
C GLN A 37 -5.21 4.73 -2.55
N THR A 38 -4.43 3.81 -3.09
CA THR A 38 -5.01 2.69 -3.83
C THR A 38 -5.87 1.84 -2.92
N LEU A 39 -5.38 1.56 -1.71
CA LEU A 39 -6.16 0.78 -0.77
C LEU A 39 -7.46 1.47 -0.39
N ASP A 40 -7.39 2.76 -0.13
CA ASP A 40 -8.58 3.50 0.23
C ASP A 40 -9.61 3.45 -0.90
N LEU A 41 -9.13 3.60 -2.12
CA LEU A 41 -10.02 3.54 -3.27
C LEU A 41 -10.64 2.16 -3.41
N GLN A 42 -9.84 1.13 -3.25
CA GLN A 42 -10.35 -0.23 -3.37
C GLN A 42 -11.38 -0.53 -2.30
N GLN A 43 -11.13 -0.05 -1.09
CA GLN A 43 -12.09 -0.26 -0.02
C GLN A 43 -13.42 0.44 -0.33
N ALA A 44 -13.34 1.64 -0.88
CA ALA A 44 -14.56 2.36 -1.25
C ALA A 44 -15.30 1.60 -2.33
N GLN A 45 -14.57 1.07 -3.30
CA GLN A 45 -15.20 0.32 -4.37
C GLN A 45 -15.86 -0.95 -3.86
N LEU A 46 -15.21 -1.63 -2.93
CA LEU A 46 -15.79 -2.82 -2.36
C LEU A 46 -17.06 -2.50 -1.59
N ARG A 47 -17.06 -1.38 -0.87
CA ARG A 47 -18.26 -1.01 -0.15
C ARG A 47 -19.39 -0.72 -1.10
N LEU A 48 -19.11 -0.04 -2.20
CA LEU A 48 -20.15 0.25 -3.17
C LEU A 48 -20.69 -1.03 -3.79
N LEU A 49 -19.79 -1.95 -4.08
CA LEU A 49 -20.24 -3.22 -4.64
C LEU A 49 -21.14 -3.96 -3.67
N TYR A 50 -20.74 -3.97 -2.42
CA TYR A 50 -21.52 -4.65 -1.42
C TYR A 50 -22.90 -4.02 -1.28
N GLN A 51 -22.97 -2.71 -1.28
CA GLN A 51 -24.24 -2.02 -1.18
C GLN A 51 -25.12 -2.31 -2.39
N LYS A 52 -24.51 -2.34 -3.56
CA LYS A 52 -25.27 -2.62 -4.75
C LYS A 52 -25.84 -4.02 -4.71
N MET A 53 -25.07 -4.96 -4.23
CA MET A 53 -25.56 -6.31 -4.14
C MET A 53 -26.74 -6.40 -3.19
N GLN A 54 -26.64 -5.70 -2.07
CA GLN A 54 -27.73 -5.72 -1.14
C GLN A 54 -28.97 -5.04 -1.69
N ASP A 55 -28.76 -3.92 -2.36
CA ASP A 55 -29.90 -3.22 -2.93
C ASP A 55 -30.57 -4.03 -4.01
N ARG A 56 -29.78 -4.76 -4.77
CA ARG A 56 -30.37 -5.47 -5.84
C ARG A 56 -31.09 -6.68 -5.40
N ASN A 57 -30.69 -7.36 -4.41
CA ASN A 57 -31.31 -8.56 -4.00
C ASN A 57 -31.53 -8.61 -2.56
N PRO A 58 -32.34 -7.75 -2.04
CA PRO A 58 -32.57 -7.76 -0.62
C PRO A 58 -33.14 -9.07 -0.18
N ASP A 59 -33.97 -9.66 -1.04
CA ASP A 59 -34.53 -10.89 -0.65
C ASP A 59 -33.67 -12.01 -0.99
N ALA A 60 -32.99 -11.93 -2.02
CA ALA A 60 -32.20 -13.02 -2.42
C ALA A 60 -31.18 -13.29 -1.42
N GLN A 61 -30.93 -12.30 -0.74
CA GLN A 61 -30.00 -12.53 0.12
C GLN A 61 -30.33 -13.28 1.10
N GLU A 62 -31.28 -13.43 1.25
CA GLU A 62 -31.61 -14.07 2.18
C GLU A 62 -31.49 -15.29 1.92
N PRO A 63 -31.37 -15.82 1.63
CA PRO A 63 -31.26 -16.93 1.53
C PRO A 63 -30.42 -17.58 0.88
N TYR A 64 -30.30 -17.78 0.69
CA TYR A 64 -29.76 -18.43 0.20
C TYR A 64 -29.03 -18.21 -0.52
N SER A 65 -28.93 -17.63 -0.83
CA SER A 65 -28.45 -17.36 -1.69
C SER A 65 -27.13 -17.28 -1.71
N LEU A 66 -26.66 -16.85 -1.40
CA LEU A 66 -25.41 -16.66 -1.44
C LEU A 66 -24.74 -17.75 -1.03
N ARG A 67 -25.08 -18.25 -0.34
CA ARG A 67 -24.56 -19.24 0.14
C ARG A 67 -24.90 -20.23 -0.60
N ASP A 68 -25.68 -20.17 -1.16
CA ASP A 68 -26.14 -21.14 -1.80
C ASP A 68 -25.50 -21.12 -2.97
N GLU A 69 -25.21 -20.31 -3.41
CA GLU A 69 -24.66 -20.18 -4.51
C GLU A 69 -23.31 -20.13 -4.46
N ILE A 70 -22.95 -20.15 -3.77
CA ILE A 70 -21.61 -20.06 -3.66
C ILE A 70 -21.04 -21.19 -3.48
N PRO A 71 -21.23 -21.75 -3.68
CA PRO A 71 -20.95 -22.63 -3.62
C PRO A 71 -20.52 -23.15 -3.32
N PRO A 72 -20.56 -23.62 -3.30
CA PRO A 72 -20.36 -24.04 -2.93
C PRO A 72 -19.85 -24.23 -2.95
N HIS A 73 -19.46 -24.30 -3.18
CA HIS A 73 -19.24 -24.39 -3.16
C HIS A 73 -18.80 -24.24 -3.03
N TYR A 74 -18.48 -24.29 -3.13
CA TYR A 74 -18.33 -24.11 -2.79
C TYR A 74 -18.13 -24.32 -2.59
#